data_a9a340fc8a579826e0d0125a22ed528d
#
_entry.id   a9a340fc8a579826e0d0125a22ed528d
#
_cell.length_a   1.000
_cell.length_b   1.000
_cell.length_c   1.000
_cell.angle_alpha   90.00
_cell.angle_beta   90.00
_cell.angle_gamma   90.00
#
_symmetry.space_group_name_H-M   'P 1'
#
loop_
_entity.id
_entity.type
_entity.pdbx_description
1 polymer ?
#
loop_
_entity_poly.entity_id
_entity_poly.type
_entity_poly.pdbx_seq_one_letter_code
_entity_poly.pdbx_strand_id
1 'polypeptide(L)'
;FRPSVVVGDSKTGETAKYDGIYYLILYLKKFPSVFRLINVGNRDVKLNLVPVDFVVEGMAALSKDKESIGKTIALADPNPLNTEELFNEIAKVFTGKESVITPPATLLEKFMKTPFSSEISGLPDSAVPYFHVKQTYDTKICEELLKPHNVACPNFREYVANIVKFVEENPKLD
;
A
#
# COMPACT_ATOMS: atom_id res chain seq x y z
N PHE A 1 -8.61 17.91 4.91
CA PHE A 1 -7.79 16.69 5.05
C PHE A 1 -7.60 16.02 3.69
N ARG A 2 -6.39 15.57 3.42
CA ARG A 2 -6.03 14.85 2.19
C ARG A 2 -5.31 13.54 2.57
N PRO A 3 -6.05 12.46 2.81
CA PRO A 3 -5.43 11.16 3.00
C PRO A 3 -4.76 10.68 1.71
N SER A 4 -3.67 9.94 1.84
CA SER A 4 -3.06 9.22 0.73
C SER A 4 -3.89 7.97 0.37
N VAL A 5 -3.30 6.90 -0.13
CA VAL A 5 -4.04 5.67 -0.42
C VAL A 5 -4.41 4.98 0.89
N VAL A 6 -5.71 4.98 1.22
CA VAL A 6 -6.21 4.38 2.45
C VAL A 6 -6.36 2.88 2.26
N VAL A 7 -5.83 2.10 3.19
CA VAL A 7 -5.96 0.65 3.26
C VAL A 7 -6.71 0.24 4.52
N GLY A 8 -6.84 -1.04 4.79
CA GLY A 8 -7.54 -1.58 5.96
C GLY A 8 -6.94 -1.12 7.29
N ASP A 9 -7.62 -1.49 8.36
CA ASP A 9 -7.21 -1.21 9.74
C ASP A 9 -5.85 -1.84 10.06
N SER A 10 -4.97 -1.10 10.73
CA SER A 10 -3.60 -1.58 11.00
C SER A 10 -3.55 -2.78 11.95
N LYS A 11 -4.54 -2.95 12.82
CA LYS A 11 -4.58 -3.99 13.85
C LYS A 11 -5.30 -5.25 13.37
N THR A 12 -6.38 -5.08 12.60
CA THR A 12 -7.26 -6.18 12.16
C THR A 12 -7.09 -6.54 10.70
N GLY A 13 -6.58 -5.62 9.88
CA GLY A 13 -6.52 -5.74 8.42
C GLY A 13 -7.86 -5.49 7.73
N GLU A 14 -8.95 -5.26 8.48
CA GLU A 14 -10.30 -5.13 7.97
C GLU A 14 -10.44 -4.00 6.96
N THR A 15 -11.08 -4.30 5.83
CA THR A 15 -11.36 -3.34 4.78
C THR A 15 -12.72 -3.59 4.15
N ALA A 16 -13.36 -2.54 3.64
CA ALA A 16 -14.66 -2.63 2.96
C ALA A 16 -14.57 -3.01 1.49
N LYS A 17 -13.37 -2.96 0.87
CA LYS A 17 -13.19 -3.31 -0.54
C LYS A 17 -11.74 -3.66 -0.85
N TYR A 18 -11.57 -4.45 -1.93
CA TYR A 18 -10.27 -4.78 -2.48
C TYR A 18 -9.99 -3.94 -3.73
N ASP A 19 -9.15 -2.91 -3.57
CA ASP A 19 -8.63 -2.10 -4.67
C ASP A 19 -7.13 -1.81 -4.45
N GLY A 20 -6.47 -1.15 -5.39
CA GLY A 20 -5.08 -0.76 -5.27
C GLY A 20 -4.14 -1.93 -4.89
N ILE A 21 -3.52 -1.85 -3.70
CA ILE A 21 -2.56 -2.84 -3.21
C ILE A 21 -3.17 -4.23 -3.01
N TYR A 22 -4.49 -4.33 -2.78
CA TYR A 22 -5.16 -5.63 -2.61
C TYR A 22 -5.10 -6.50 -3.86
N TYR A 23 -5.08 -5.92 -5.05
CA TYR A 23 -4.87 -6.68 -6.27
C TYR A 23 -3.51 -7.39 -6.28
N LEU A 24 -2.46 -6.74 -5.78
CA LEU A 24 -1.15 -7.36 -5.65
C LEU A 24 -1.18 -8.50 -4.62
N ILE A 25 -1.87 -8.31 -3.49
CA ILE A 25 -2.02 -9.35 -2.47
C ILE A 25 -2.78 -10.55 -3.02
N LEU A 26 -3.90 -10.33 -3.69
CA LEU A 26 -4.72 -11.38 -4.31
C LEU A 26 -3.95 -12.11 -5.43
N TYR A 27 -3.16 -11.38 -6.22
CA TYR A 27 -2.27 -11.93 -7.23
C TYR A 27 -1.26 -12.88 -6.59
N LEU A 28 -0.52 -12.42 -5.57
CA LEU A 28 0.48 -13.23 -4.88
C LEU A 28 -0.14 -14.45 -4.18
N LYS A 29 -1.38 -14.32 -3.68
CA LYS A 29 -2.14 -15.45 -3.12
C LYS A 29 -2.45 -16.51 -4.16
N LYS A 30 -2.84 -16.11 -5.37
CA LYS A 30 -3.30 -16.99 -6.44
C LYS A 30 -2.15 -17.80 -7.07
N PHE A 31 -0.94 -17.25 -7.10
CA PHE A 31 0.18 -17.86 -7.82
C PHE A 31 1.02 -18.81 -6.95
N PRO A 32 1.60 -19.89 -7.58
CA PRO A 32 2.55 -20.77 -6.93
C PRO A 32 3.77 -20.03 -6.36
N SER A 33 4.37 -20.57 -5.33
CA SER A 33 5.49 -19.96 -4.58
C SER A 33 6.64 -19.45 -5.44
N VAL A 34 6.90 -20.07 -6.60
CA VAL A 34 7.96 -19.65 -7.54
C VAL A 34 7.70 -18.24 -8.10
N PHE A 35 6.45 -17.93 -8.45
CA PHE A 35 6.11 -16.61 -9.00
C PHE A 35 6.07 -15.50 -7.94
N ARG A 36 5.86 -15.88 -6.68
CA ARG A 36 5.92 -14.95 -5.53
C ARG A 36 7.33 -14.43 -5.27
N LEU A 37 8.34 -15.07 -5.85
CA LEU A 37 9.75 -14.68 -5.73
C LEU A 37 10.21 -13.74 -6.86
N ILE A 38 9.34 -13.43 -7.83
CA ILE A 38 9.63 -12.49 -8.92
C ILE A 38 9.05 -11.13 -8.54
N ASN A 39 9.92 -10.20 -8.17
CA ASN A 39 9.51 -8.85 -7.79
C ASN A 39 9.25 -8.01 -9.04
N VAL A 40 8.04 -7.52 -9.18
CA VAL A 40 7.61 -6.64 -10.28
C VAL A 40 7.60 -5.16 -9.88
N GLY A 41 8.09 -4.83 -8.69
CA GLY A 41 8.15 -3.48 -8.17
C GLY A 41 9.24 -2.62 -8.81
N ASN A 42 9.20 -1.34 -8.52
CA ASN A 42 10.12 -0.32 -9.01
C ASN A 42 10.67 0.48 -7.81
N ARG A 43 12.01 0.58 -7.71
CA ARG A 43 12.70 1.34 -6.64
C ARG A 43 12.46 2.84 -6.70
N ASP A 44 12.18 3.35 -7.89
CA ASP A 44 12.00 4.79 -8.12
C ASP A 44 10.59 5.29 -7.85
N VAL A 45 9.64 4.38 -7.59
CA VAL A 45 8.23 4.70 -7.39
C VAL A 45 7.83 4.33 -5.97
N LYS A 46 7.50 5.33 -5.17
CA LYS A 46 6.96 5.17 -3.83
C LYS A 46 5.43 5.15 -3.89
N LEU A 47 4.82 4.21 -3.19
CA LEU A 47 3.39 4.17 -2.99
C LEU A 47 3.07 4.48 -1.53
N ASN A 48 2.40 5.59 -1.31
CA ASN A 48 2.06 6.03 0.04
C ASN A 48 0.76 5.37 0.48
N LEU A 49 0.85 4.44 1.43
CA LEU A 49 -0.26 3.70 2.00
C LEU A 49 -0.45 4.12 3.46
N VAL A 50 -1.69 4.36 3.86
CA VAL A 50 -2.04 4.68 5.24
C VAL A 50 -3.21 3.82 5.71
N PRO A 51 -3.17 3.29 6.94
CA PRO A 51 -4.27 2.49 7.45
C PRO A 51 -5.44 3.38 7.87
N VAL A 52 -6.65 2.86 7.75
CA VAL A 52 -7.89 3.61 7.99
C VAL A 52 -8.00 4.12 9.43
N ASP A 53 -7.53 3.36 10.40
CA ASP A 53 -7.52 3.76 11.82
C ASP A 53 -6.66 5.00 12.05
N PHE A 54 -5.47 5.10 11.46
CA PHE A 54 -4.65 6.32 11.50
C PHE A 54 -5.40 7.53 10.90
N VAL A 55 -6.06 7.34 9.75
CA VAL A 55 -6.81 8.42 9.10
C VAL A 55 -7.94 8.90 9.99
N VAL A 56 -8.71 7.98 10.58
CA VAL A 56 -9.83 8.30 11.47
C VAL A 56 -9.35 8.98 12.75
N GLU A 57 -8.34 8.42 13.41
CA GLU A 57 -7.75 9.00 14.62
C GLU A 57 -7.17 10.39 14.37
N GLY A 58 -6.41 10.56 13.28
CA GLY A 58 -5.84 11.83 12.88
C GLY A 58 -6.90 12.90 12.58
N MET A 59 -7.93 12.56 11.80
CA MET A 59 -9.04 13.47 11.53
C MET A 59 -9.80 13.83 12.80
N ALA A 60 -10.07 12.87 13.69
CA ALA A 60 -10.77 13.11 14.95
C ALA A 60 -9.99 14.03 15.89
N ALA A 61 -8.68 13.84 16.00
CA ALA A 61 -7.81 14.69 16.81
C ALA A 61 -7.77 16.12 16.24
N LEU A 62 -7.46 16.25 14.97
CA LEU A 62 -7.24 17.55 14.32
C LEU A 62 -8.53 18.34 14.07
N SER A 63 -9.70 17.68 13.96
CA SER A 63 -10.98 18.39 13.84
C SER A 63 -11.32 19.24 15.06
N LYS A 64 -10.74 18.95 16.21
CA LYS A 64 -10.91 19.68 17.47
C LYS A 64 -9.76 20.65 17.76
N ASP A 65 -8.71 20.60 16.97
CA ASP A 65 -7.51 21.43 17.15
C ASP A 65 -7.65 22.74 16.39
N LYS A 66 -7.58 23.88 17.10
CA LYS A 66 -7.66 25.22 16.51
C LYS A 66 -6.50 25.50 15.54
N GLU A 67 -5.34 24.91 15.77
CA GLU A 67 -4.16 25.06 14.92
C GLU A 67 -4.32 24.41 13.54
N SER A 68 -5.29 23.51 13.37
CA SER A 68 -5.59 22.88 12.09
C SER A 68 -6.45 23.77 11.17
N ILE A 69 -7.11 24.78 11.72
CA ILE A 69 -8.07 25.61 10.98
C ILE A 69 -7.40 26.37 9.84
N GLY A 70 -7.96 26.25 8.64
CA GLY A 70 -7.46 26.90 7.43
C GLY A 70 -6.24 26.23 6.81
N LYS A 71 -5.76 25.11 7.34
CA LYS A 71 -4.63 24.35 6.79
C LYS A 71 -5.10 23.23 5.89
N THR A 72 -4.32 22.89 4.86
CA THR A 72 -4.45 21.65 4.12
C THR A 72 -3.48 20.62 4.73
N ILE A 73 -4.01 19.52 5.22
CA ILE A 73 -3.25 18.54 6.00
C ILE A 73 -3.23 17.21 5.24
N ALA A 74 -2.03 16.78 4.84
CA ALA A 74 -1.81 15.50 4.18
C ALA A 74 -1.70 14.40 5.25
N LEU A 75 -2.70 13.50 5.33
CA LEU A 75 -2.64 12.30 6.15
C LEU A 75 -1.95 11.20 5.33
N ALA A 76 -0.63 11.15 5.42
CA ALA A 76 0.22 10.28 4.62
C ALA A 76 1.36 9.70 5.47
N ASP A 77 1.90 8.55 5.04
CA ASP A 77 3.10 7.97 5.64
C ASP A 77 4.31 8.88 5.36
N PRO A 78 5.04 9.36 6.38
CA PRO A 78 6.24 10.17 6.19
C PRO A 78 7.40 9.38 5.55
N ASN A 79 7.38 8.05 5.66
CA ASN A 79 8.43 7.16 5.17
C ASN A 79 7.87 6.04 4.26
N PRO A 80 7.16 6.39 3.16
CA PRO A 80 6.50 5.40 2.33
C PRO A 80 7.50 4.49 1.63
N LEU A 81 7.15 3.21 1.54
CA LEU A 81 7.92 2.21 0.83
C LEU A 81 7.84 2.44 -0.68
N ASN A 82 8.92 2.10 -1.39
CA ASN A 82 8.82 1.94 -2.83
C ASN A 82 8.10 0.64 -3.21
N THR A 83 7.66 0.52 -4.46
CA THR A 83 6.84 -0.63 -4.87
C THR A 83 7.60 -1.95 -4.86
N GLU A 84 8.94 -1.94 -5.00
CA GLU A 84 9.77 -3.13 -4.82
C GLU A 84 9.78 -3.60 -3.36
N GLU A 85 9.94 -2.67 -2.41
CA GLU A 85 9.86 -2.97 -0.98
C GLU A 85 8.47 -3.47 -0.58
N LEU A 86 7.39 -2.82 -1.07
CA LEU A 86 6.02 -3.28 -0.83
C LEU A 86 5.79 -4.71 -1.28
N PHE A 87 6.26 -5.04 -2.49
CA PHE A 87 6.19 -6.40 -3.01
C PHE A 87 6.94 -7.38 -2.10
N ASN A 88 8.15 -7.04 -1.69
CA ASN A 88 8.97 -7.87 -0.81
C ASN A 88 8.29 -8.13 0.54
N GLU A 89 7.73 -7.11 1.16
CA GLU A 89 7.04 -7.28 2.45
C GLU A 89 5.81 -8.20 2.32
N ILE A 90 5.01 -8.05 1.27
CA ILE A 90 3.87 -8.94 1.01
C ILE A 90 4.33 -10.37 0.70
N ALA A 91 5.33 -10.52 -0.18
CA ALA A 91 5.88 -11.84 -0.52
C ALA A 91 6.45 -12.55 0.70
N LYS A 92 7.10 -11.82 1.61
CA LYS A 92 7.66 -12.33 2.86
C LYS A 92 6.58 -12.87 3.80
N VAL A 93 5.42 -12.22 3.89
CA VAL A 93 4.30 -12.73 4.68
C VAL A 93 3.82 -14.08 4.12
N PHE A 94 3.71 -14.22 2.80
CA PHE A 94 3.24 -15.45 2.16
C PHE A 94 4.25 -16.60 2.15
N THR A 95 5.54 -16.30 2.10
CA THR A 95 6.59 -17.30 1.80
C THR A 95 7.62 -17.44 2.90
N GLY A 96 7.66 -16.51 3.86
CA GLY A 96 8.74 -16.38 4.83
C GLY A 96 10.06 -15.87 4.24
N LYS A 97 10.09 -15.51 2.95
CA LYS A 97 11.30 -15.09 2.22
C LYS A 97 11.03 -13.86 1.37
N GLU A 98 12.07 -13.05 1.18
CA GLU A 98 12.04 -11.96 0.20
C GLU A 98 12.10 -12.51 -1.23
N SER A 99 11.67 -11.69 -2.19
CA SER A 99 11.79 -12.04 -3.62
C SER A 99 13.26 -12.21 -4.02
N VAL A 100 13.51 -13.18 -4.90
CA VAL A 100 14.88 -13.56 -5.30
C VAL A 100 15.28 -12.91 -6.63
N ILE A 101 14.29 -12.56 -7.45
CA ILE A 101 14.52 -12.07 -8.81
C ILE A 101 13.72 -10.79 -9.02
N THR A 102 14.42 -9.70 -9.39
CA THR A 102 13.80 -8.47 -9.89
C THR A 102 14.12 -8.35 -11.38
N PRO A 103 13.17 -8.63 -12.29
CA PRO A 103 13.39 -8.51 -13.72
C PRO A 103 13.71 -7.05 -14.10
N PRO A 104 14.55 -6.82 -15.14
CA PRO A 104 14.74 -5.48 -15.67
C PRO A 104 13.40 -4.84 -16.08
N ALA A 105 13.21 -3.55 -15.77
CA ALA A 105 11.97 -2.83 -16.06
C ALA A 105 11.53 -2.94 -17.53
N THR A 106 12.50 -2.94 -18.46
CA THR A 106 12.25 -3.10 -19.90
C THR A 106 11.64 -4.45 -20.28
N LEU A 107 12.00 -5.51 -19.56
CA LEU A 107 11.44 -6.84 -19.78
C LEU A 107 10.01 -6.91 -19.23
N LEU A 108 9.79 -6.30 -18.06
CA LEU A 108 8.49 -6.21 -17.42
C LEU A 108 7.50 -5.39 -18.27
N GLU A 109 7.93 -4.23 -18.79
CA GLU A 109 7.12 -3.42 -19.70
C GLU A 109 6.73 -4.16 -20.98
N LYS A 110 7.64 -4.95 -21.55
CA LYS A 110 7.34 -5.78 -22.73
C LYS A 110 6.30 -6.85 -22.38
N PHE A 111 6.43 -7.49 -21.23
CA PHE A 111 5.47 -8.49 -20.76
C PHE A 111 4.08 -7.86 -20.53
N MET A 112 4.02 -6.71 -19.86
CA MET A 112 2.78 -6.00 -19.55
C MET A 112 2.04 -5.49 -20.80
N LYS A 113 2.73 -5.32 -21.93
CA LYS A 113 2.14 -4.94 -23.24
C LYS A 113 1.57 -6.14 -24.02
N THR A 114 1.73 -7.35 -23.52
CA THR A 114 1.14 -8.53 -24.17
C THR A 114 -0.34 -8.66 -23.81
N PRO A 115 -1.23 -9.09 -24.75
CA PRO A 115 -2.66 -9.24 -24.47
C PRO A 115 -2.96 -10.29 -23.38
N PHE A 116 -1.99 -11.16 -23.05
CA PHE A 116 -2.08 -12.14 -21.97
C PHE A 116 -1.74 -11.59 -20.59
N SER A 117 -1.20 -10.38 -20.50
CA SER A 117 -0.69 -9.84 -19.23
C SER A 117 -1.80 -9.59 -18.21
N SER A 118 -2.95 -9.07 -18.62
CA SER A 118 -4.10 -8.81 -17.75
C SER A 118 -4.78 -10.12 -17.29
N GLU A 119 -4.86 -11.14 -18.15
CA GLU A 119 -5.43 -12.44 -17.80
C GLU A 119 -4.52 -13.22 -16.84
N ILE A 120 -3.20 -13.15 -17.04
CA ILE A 120 -2.21 -13.81 -16.19
C ILE A 120 -2.00 -13.03 -14.90
N SER A 121 -1.89 -11.69 -14.95
CA SER A 121 -1.63 -10.88 -13.76
C SER A 121 -2.86 -10.69 -12.88
N GLY A 122 -4.07 -10.79 -13.44
CA GLY A 122 -5.30 -10.46 -12.72
C GLY A 122 -5.35 -8.99 -12.24
N LEU A 123 -4.35 -8.19 -12.65
CA LEU A 123 -4.31 -6.76 -12.39
C LEU A 123 -5.22 -6.06 -13.40
N PRO A 124 -6.24 -5.32 -12.96
CA PRO A 124 -7.02 -4.50 -13.87
C PRO A 124 -6.11 -3.42 -14.48
N ASP A 125 -6.32 -3.11 -15.76
CA ASP A 125 -5.56 -2.09 -16.48
C ASP A 125 -5.56 -0.73 -15.78
N SER A 126 -6.60 -0.45 -14.98
CA SER A 126 -6.72 0.74 -14.14
C SER A 126 -5.75 0.78 -12.95
N ALA A 127 -5.19 -0.35 -12.53
CA ALA A 127 -4.23 -0.39 -11.41
C ALA A 127 -2.80 -0.11 -11.86
N VAL A 128 -2.46 -0.41 -13.11
CA VAL A 128 -1.10 -0.26 -13.68
C VAL A 128 -0.54 1.16 -13.55
N PRO A 129 -1.31 2.25 -13.82
CA PRO A 129 -0.80 3.62 -13.71
C PRO A 129 -0.29 3.97 -12.30
N TYR A 130 -0.89 3.42 -11.24
CA TYR A 130 -0.50 3.72 -9.86
C TYR A 130 0.92 3.27 -9.52
N PHE A 131 1.44 2.25 -10.21
CA PHE A 131 2.82 1.77 -10.03
C PHE A 131 3.86 2.60 -10.77
N HIS A 132 3.45 3.62 -11.53
CA HIS A 132 4.35 4.47 -12.31
C HIS A 132 4.29 5.95 -11.92
N VAL A 133 3.34 6.36 -11.09
CA VAL A 133 3.18 7.77 -10.68
C VAL A 133 4.12 8.09 -9.52
N LYS A 134 5.06 9.01 -9.76
CA LYS A 134 5.93 9.55 -8.71
C LYS A 134 5.17 10.64 -7.95
N GLN A 135 4.56 10.27 -6.84
CA GLN A 135 3.91 11.21 -5.91
C GLN A 135 4.66 11.27 -4.59
N THR A 136 4.84 12.49 -4.08
CA THR A 136 5.37 12.74 -2.74
C THR A 136 4.38 13.62 -1.99
N TYR A 137 4.28 13.39 -0.68
CA TYR A 137 3.42 14.15 0.21
C TYR A 137 4.30 14.91 1.22
N ASP A 138 3.99 16.18 1.45
CA ASP A 138 4.59 16.92 2.56
C ASP A 138 3.77 16.63 3.84
N THR A 139 4.35 15.85 4.72
CA THR A 139 3.72 15.38 5.97
C THR A 139 4.06 16.24 7.18
N LYS A 140 4.95 17.23 7.06
CA LYS A 140 5.47 18.03 8.18
C LYS A 140 4.37 18.64 9.04
N ILE A 141 3.40 19.33 8.41
CA ILE A 141 2.28 19.94 9.11
C ILE A 141 1.46 18.88 9.85
N CYS A 142 1.21 17.74 9.22
CA CYS A 142 0.48 16.63 9.83
C CYS A 142 1.20 16.08 11.06
N GLU A 143 2.49 15.79 10.92
CA GLU A 143 3.31 15.25 12.01
C GLU A 143 3.42 16.23 13.19
N GLU A 144 3.64 17.53 12.93
CA GLU A 144 3.68 18.57 13.96
C GLU A 144 2.37 18.68 14.73
N LEU A 145 1.23 18.68 14.02
CA LEU A 145 -0.08 18.82 14.63
C LEU A 145 -0.54 17.55 15.36
N LEU A 146 -0.17 16.36 14.88
CA LEU A 146 -0.55 15.09 15.52
C LEU A 146 0.33 14.70 16.69
N LYS A 147 1.54 15.25 16.81
CA LYS A 147 2.48 14.95 17.89
C LYS A 147 1.91 15.16 19.30
N PRO A 148 1.19 16.27 19.61
CA PRO A 148 0.57 16.46 20.93
C PRO A 148 -0.54 15.43 21.26
N HIS A 149 -1.11 14.81 20.21
CA HIS A 149 -2.19 13.82 20.33
C HIS A 149 -1.68 12.38 20.42
N ASN A 150 -0.37 12.15 20.34
CA ASN A 150 0.27 10.83 20.28
C ASN A 150 -0.26 9.95 19.11
N VAL A 151 -0.64 10.59 18.00
CA VAL A 151 -1.07 9.91 16.77
C VAL A 151 0.08 9.97 15.77
N ALA A 152 0.50 8.81 15.28
CA ALA A 152 1.54 8.67 14.28
C ALA A 152 1.12 7.63 13.23
N CYS A 153 1.50 7.87 11.97
CA CYS A 153 1.26 6.89 10.93
C CYS A 153 2.22 5.70 11.11
N PRO A 154 1.70 4.46 11.27
CA PRO A 154 2.54 3.29 11.27
C PRO A 154 3.11 3.03 9.88
N ASN A 155 4.33 2.53 9.78
CA ASN A 155 4.90 2.13 8.50
C ASN A 155 4.21 0.84 8.01
N PHE A 156 4.10 0.67 6.69
CA PHE A 156 3.42 -0.50 6.10
C PHE A 156 3.97 -1.84 6.59
N ARG A 157 5.28 -1.93 6.89
CA ARG A 157 5.92 -3.12 7.46
C ARG A 157 5.30 -3.59 8.77
N GLU A 158 4.75 -2.66 9.56
CA GLU A 158 4.21 -2.96 10.88
C GLU A 158 2.85 -3.66 10.80
N TYR A 159 2.08 -3.45 9.71
CA TYR A 159 0.71 -3.94 9.61
C TYR A 159 0.40 -4.79 8.38
N VAL A 160 1.35 -4.96 7.46
CA VAL A 160 1.14 -5.77 6.24
C VAL A 160 0.68 -7.19 6.54
N ALA A 161 1.17 -7.80 7.62
CA ALA A 161 0.77 -9.15 8.02
C ALA A 161 -0.72 -9.23 8.36
N ASN A 162 -1.28 -8.21 9.03
CA ASN A 162 -2.70 -8.15 9.36
C ASN A 162 -3.56 -7.99 8.09
N ILE A 163 -3.13 -7.11 7.17
CA ILE A 163 -3.80 -6.93 5.88
C ILE A 163 -3.83 -8.23 5.08
N VAL A 164 -2.70 -8.92 4.96
CA VAL A 164 -2.60 -10.19 4.22
C VAL A 164 -3.47 -11.26 4.87
N LYS A 165 -3.41 -11.39 6.19
CA LYS A 165 -4.23 -12.33 6.95
C LYS A 165 -5.72 -12.11 6.71
N PHE A 166 -6.18 -10.84 6.78
CA PHE A 166 -7.58 -10.51 6.51
C PHE A 166 -8.01 -10.95 5.10
N VAL A 167 -7.18 -10.70 4.07
CA VAL A 167 -7.45 -11.13 2.69
C VAL A 167 -7.45 -12.67 2.55
N GLU A 168 -6.63 -13.37 3.32
CA GLU A 168 -6.63 -14.84 3.32
C GLU A 168 -7.91 -15.43 3.91
N GLU A 169 -8.40 -14.83 5.00
CA GLU A 169 -9.63 -15.24 5.69
C GLU A 169 -10.90 -14.78 4.95
N ASN A 170 -10.84 -13.68 4.19
CA ASN A 170 -11.96 -13.08 3.47
C ASN A 170 -11.65 -12.95 1.96
N PRO A 171 -11.57 -14.07 1.20
CA PRO A 171 -11.16 -14.04 -0.21
C PRO A 171 -12.14 -13.31 -1.14
N LYS A 172 -13.35 -13.06 -0.69
CA LYS A 172 -14.37 -12.22 -1.31
C LYS A 172 -14.95 -11.35 -0.22
N LEU A 173 -15.16 -10.08 -0.52
CA LEU A 173 -15.96 -9.19 0.32
C LEU A 173 -17.41 -9.27 -0.20
N ASP A 174 -18.36 -9.50 0.70
CA ASP A 174 -19.80 -9.51 0.41
C ASP A 174 -20.33 -8.09 0.17
#